data_c18d50c51881677275f255f480118d01
#
_entry.id   c18d50c51881677275f255f480118d01
#
_cell.length_a   1.000
_cell.length_b   1.000
_cell.length_c   1.000
_cell.angle_alpha   90.00
_cell.angle_beta   90.00
_cell.angle_gamma   90.00
#
_symmetry.space_group_name_H-M   'P 1'
#
loop_
_entity.id
_entity.type
_entity.pdbx_description
1 polymer ?
#
loop_
_entity_poly.entity_id
_entity_poly.type
_entity_poly.pdbx_seq_one_letter_code
_entity_poly.pdbx_strand_id
1 'polypeptide(L)'
;MSKPKSVFFSAISGNILEYYDFTVYSVFSAVIGRTFFPKGPELIQILFSLGVFAVGFLTRPIGGIFFGYVGDKYGRRISLIISMLGMTVPTFTMGLIPSYEDIGIYAPIILVIMRLLQGLCISGEGAGAAIFILEHHQNLRPGFTAGLVHGSNIAGTLIATLIGIIIEQYFSHIDFAWRFAFLLGGFMGLMGFYLRLRVSETPIFKMLAHQKKTLKAPFTNVIKTAWKAMFLTFCVGSVASSVLYLVKTYINVYYNNVLHLDNTTALIYLLYTSFIAMITMPLFGGLADIIGKFKMITYASIAVFVLALPTLFSMSLPGTWCQIISLTILGSLGGAISGSAYIFIISLFTPEQKFSGVAFSYNLGIAMFGGTSPIISRWLVEQTNLFYAPAFYIMTTSSVFLLIIYIMRHEIRSILKEVAY
;
A
#
# COMPACT_ATOMS: atom_id res chain seq x y z
N MET A 1 7.75 -29.78 4.78
CA MET A 1 7.47 -28.66 3.89
C MET A 1 6.02 -28.25 4.09
N SER A 2 5.74 -26.98 4.33
CA SER A 2 4.35 -26.47 4.41
C SER A 2 3.65 -26.63 3.06
N LYS A 3 2.34 -26.97 3.08
CA LYS A 3 1.58 -27.13 1.82
C LYS A 3 1.57 -25.78 1.07
N PRO A 4 1.75 -25.77 -0.28
CA PRO A 4 1.81 -24.54 -1.08
C PRO A 4 0.68 -23.56 -0.80
N LYS A 5 -0.54 -24.08 -0.66
CA LYS A 5 -1.73 -23.27 -0.37
C LYS A 5 -1.64 -22.53 0.97
N SER A 6 -1.06 -23.13 2.02
CA SER A 6 -0.97 -22.49 3.33
C SER A 6 0.00 -21.31 3.35
N VAL A 7 1.10 -21.39 2.59
CA VAL A 7 2.06 -20.28 2.41
C VAL A 7 1.36 -19.09 1.75
N PHE A 8 0.65 -19.36 0.67
CA PHE A 8 -0.05 -18.34 -0.11
C PHE A 8 -1.14 -17.63 0.71
N PHE A 9 -2.02 -18.38 1.35
CA PHE A 9 -3.07 -17.80 2.21
C PHE A 9 -2.51 -17.00 3.39
N SER A 10 -1.44 -17.50 4.01
CA SER A 10 -0.76 -16.82 5.11
C SER A 10 -0.17 -15.46 4.69
N ALA A 11 0.40 -15.35 3.51
CA ALA A 11 0.98 -14.10 3.03
C ALA A 11 -0.11 -13.11 2.59
N ILE A 12 -1.14 -13.58 1.87
CA ILE A 12 -2.24 -12.72 1.42
C ILE A 12 -3.07 -12.18 2.58
N SER A 13 -3.33 -12.99 3.61
CA SER A 13 -4.12 -12.54 4.76
C SER A 13 -3.52 -11.32 5.45
N GLY A 14 -2.18 -11.23 5.54
CA GLY A 14 -1.52 -10.06 6.10
C GLY A 14 -1.71 -8.79 5.28
N ASN A 15 -1.57 -8.90 3.96
CA ASN A 15 -1.79 -7.77 3.08
C ASN A 15 -3.25 -7.27 3.09
N ILE A 16 -4.21 -8.19 3.13
CA ILE A 16 -5.64 -7.82 3.25
C ILE A 16 -5.87 -7.05 4.54
N LEU A 17 -5.33 -7.53 5.66
CA LEU A 17 -5.47 -6.88 6.95
C LEU A 17 -4.84 -5.49 6.96
N GLU A 18 -3.63 -5.36 6.42
CA GLU A 18 -2.89 -4.09 6.34
C GLU A 18 -3.77 -2.97 5.75
N TYR A 19 -4.36 -3.23 4.60
CA TYR A 19 -5.15 -2.21 3.91
C TYR A 19 -6.57 -2.10 4.43
N TYR A 20 -7.09 -3.15 5.04
CA TYR A 20 -8.34 -3.10 5.80
C TYR A 20 -8.23 -2.06 6.92
N ASP A 21 -7.21 -2.16 7.76
CA ASP A 21 -6.98 -1.27 8.91
C ASP A 21 -6.83 0.20 8.50
N PHE A 22 -6.06 0.44 7.44
CA PHE A 22 -5.89 1.78 6.91
C PHE A 22 -7.20 2.37 6.40
N THR A 23 -7.98 1.57 5.69
CA THR A 23 -9.25 2.02 5.08
C THR A 23 -10.34 2.21 6.12
N VAL A 24 -10.46 1.32 7.10
CA VAL A 24 -11.43 1.45 8.20
C VAL A 24 -11.23 2.79 8.94
N TYR A 25 -9.98 3.14 9.26
CA TYR A 25 -9.72 4.42 9.89
C TYR A 25 -10.12 5.61 9.01
N SER A 26 -9.81 5.54 7.72
CA SER A 26 -10.16 6.60 6.78
C SER A 26 -11.68 6.77 6.64
N VAL A 27 -12.42 5.64 6.53
CA VAL A 27 -13.89 5.63 6.44
C VAL A 27 -14.53 6.26 7.67
N PHE A 28 -14.03 5.95 8.87
CA PHE A 28 -14.59 6.46 10.12
C PHE A 28 -13.85 7.70 10.66
N SER A 29 -13.04 8.39 9.86
CA SER A 29 -12.22 9.52 10.31
C SER A 29 -13.01 10.65 10.96
N ALA A 30 -14.23 10.95 10.48
CA ALA A 30 -15.12 11.95 11.08
C ALA A 30 -15.61 11.52 12.46
N VAL A 31 -16.03 10.26 12.61
CA VAL A 31 -16.48 9.71 13.91
C VAL A 31 -15.32 9.64 14.90
N ILE A 32 -14.15 9.20 14.45
CA ILE A 32 -12.90 9.16 15.21
C ILE A 32 -12.56 10.59 15.71
N GLY A 33 -12.67 11.58 14.83
CA GLY A 33 -12.45 12.97 15.18
C GLY A 33 -13.35 13.44 16.32
N ARG A 34 -14.66 13.17 16.21
CA ARG A 34 -15.66 13.52 17.25
C ARG A 34 -15.46 12.76 18.55
N THR A 35 -15.00 11.50 18.49
CA THR A 35 -14.88 10.63 19.68
C THR A 35 -13.62 10.90 20.47
N PHE A 36 -12.46 11.15 19.81
CA PHE A 36 -11.16 11.18 20.49
C PHE A 36 -10.53 12.57 20.64
N PHE A 37 -11.18 13.63 20.13
CA PHE A 37 -10.66 14.98 20.25
C PHE A 37 -11.62 15.88 21.01
N PRO A 38 -11.12 17.04 21.57
CA PRO A 38 -11.96 17.98 22.28
C PRO A 38 -13.15 18.46 21.46
N LYS A 39 -14.28 18.78 22.12
CA LYS A 39 -15.43 19.39 21.45
C LYS A 39 -15.02 20.70 20.78
N GLY A 40 -15.40 20.86 19.51
CA GLY A 40 -15.07 22.04 18.71
C GLY A 40 -15.69 21.94 17.32
N PRO A 41 -15.34 22.85 16.41
CA PRO A 41 -15.82 22.78 15.03
C PRO A 41 -15.50 21.42 14.40
N GLU A 42 -16.50 20.79 13.76
CA GLU A 42 -16.39 19.46 13.19
C GLU A 42 -15.20 19.35 12.21
N LEU A 43 -14.97 20.39 11.42
CA LEU A 43 -13.84 20.44 10.48
C LEU A 43 -12.49 20.28 11.20
N ILE A 44 -12.31 20.90 12.36
CA ILE A 44 -11.06 20.82 13.15
C ILE A 44 -10.87 19.39 13.68
N GLN A 45 -11.93 18.77 14.18
CA GLN A 45 -11.89 17.38 14.67
C GLN A 45 -11.52 16.39 13.54
N ILE A 46 -12.09 16.57 12.35
CA ILE A 46 -11.75 15.77 11.17
C ILE A 46 -10.28 16.00 10.78
N LEU A 47 -9.80 17.24 10.78
CA LEU A 47 -8.40 17.54 10.47
C LEU A 47 -7.42 16.91 11.45
N PHE A 48 -7.73 16.90 12.76
CA PHE A 48 -6.93 16.18 13.76
C PHE A 48 -6.90 14.68 13.48
N SER A 49 -8.05 14.07 13.20
CA SER A 49 -8.13 12.64 12.85
C SER A 49 -7.31 12.30 11.59
N LEU A 50 -7.41 13.11 10.54
CA LEU A 50 -6.62 12.94 9.31
C LEU A 50 -5.13 13.21 9.56
N GLY A 51 -4.78 14.13 10.45
CA GLY A 51 -3.40 14.35 10.91
C GLY A 51 -2.82 13.10 11.55
N VAL A 52 -3.56 12.45 12.43
CA VAL A 52 -3.16 11.17 13.04
C VAL A 52 -3.05 10.05 11.98
N PHE A 53 -3.93 10.03 10.99
CA PHE A 53 -3.79 9.11 9.85
C PHE A 53 -2.47 9.32 9.11
N ALA A 54 -2.10 10.57 8.83
CA ALA A 54 -0.87 10.92 8.13
C ALA A 54 0.40 10.57 8.91
N VAL A 55 0.36 10.66 10.24
CA VAL A 55 1.49 10.27 11.12
C VAL A 55 1.93 8.82 10.90
N GLY A 56 1.00 7.91 10.60
CA GLY A 56 1.30 6.52 10.26
C GLY A 56 2.21 6.36 9.02
N PHE A 57 2.23 7.32 8.09
CA PHE A 57 3.14 7.27 6.94
C PHE A 57 4.58 7.66 7.30
N LEU A 58 4.77 8.52 8.30
CA LEU A 58 6.09 8.99 8.71
C LEU A 58 6.96 7.87 9.30
N THR A 59 6.34 6.90 9.96
CA THR A 59 7.05 5.77 10.57
C THR A 59 7.37 4.63 9.61
N ARG A 60 6.79 4.61 8.40
CA ARG A 60 7.04 3.56 7.40
C ARG A 60 8.51 3.41 7.01
N PRO A 61 9.29 4.44 6.70
CA PRO A 61 10.70 4.27 6.38
C PRO A 61 11.50 3.68 7.56
N ILE A 62 11.19 4.11 8.80
CA ILE A 62 11.83 3.58 10.02
C ILE A 62 11.49 2.10 10.18
N GLY A 63 10.21 1.74 10.00
CA GLY A 63 9.75 0.35 9.98
C GLY A 63 10.46 -0.47 8.88
N GLY A 64 10.68 0.12 7.70
CA GLY A 64 11.44 -0.52 6.62
C GLY A 64 12.87 -0.88 7.00
N ILE A 65 13.55 -0.04 7.79
CA ILE A 65 14.87 -0.36 8.35
C ILE A 65 14.77 -1.52 9.35
N PHE A 66 13.83 -1.44 10.29
CA PHE A 66 13.67 -2.44 11.34
C PHE A 66 13.27 -3.81 10.77
N PHE A 67 12.20 -3.87 9.99
CA PHE A 67 11.71 -5.13 9.41
C PHE A 67 12.61 -5.66 8.31
N GLY A 68 13.30 -4.77 7.58
CA GLY A 68 14.37 -5.13 6.66
C GLY A 68 15.48 -5.90 7.38
N TYR A 69 15.98 -5.33 8.47
CA TYR A 69 17.00 -5.96 9.31
C TYR A 69 16.53 -7.31 9.86
N VAL A 70 15.33 -7.38 10.42
CA VAL A 70 14.78 -8.63 10.97
C VAL A 70 14.63 -9.69 9.87
N GLY A 71 14.11 -9.31 8.70
CA GLY A 71 13.88 -10.22 7.58
C GLY A 71 15.15 -10.81 6.97
N ASP A 72 16.21 -10.01 6.84
CA ASP A 72 17.48 -10.48 6.25
C ASP A 72 18.39 -11.17 7.27
N LYS A 73 18.26 -10.88 8.58
CA LYS A 73 19.13 -11.47 9.62
C LYS A 73 18.49 -12.65 10.33
N TYR A 74 17.20 -12.55 10.67
CA TYR A 74 16.51 -13.56 11.49
C TYR A 74 15.51 -14.42 10.71
N GLY A 75 15.16 -13.98 9.51
CA GLY A 75 14.27 -14.73 8.61
C GLY A 75 13.01 -13.98 8.21
N ARG A 76 12.54 -14.29 7.02
CA ARG A 76 11.35 -13.65 6.41
C ARG A 76 10.10 -13.95 7.24
N ARG A 77 9.94 -15.18 7.69
CA ARG A 77 8.82 -15.62 8.53
C ARG A 77 8.73 -14.83 9.83
N ILE A 78 9.85 -14.65 10.52
CA ILE A 78 9.90 -13.92 11.80
C ILE A 78 9.50 -12.46 11.59
N SER A 79 10.03 -11.80 10.55
CA SER A 79 9.68 -10.44 10.19
C SER A 79 8.16 -10.29 9.98
N LEU A 80 7.56 -11.18 9.18
CA LEU A 80 6.13 -11.17 8.89
C LEU A 80 5.25 -11.51 10.10
N ILE A 81 5.71 -12.32 11.05
CA ILE A 81 4.98 -12.62 12.30
C ILE A 81 4.95 -11.39 13.20
N ILE A 82 6.11 -10.73 13.38
CA ILE A 82 6.23 -9.55 14.25
C ILE A 82 5.41 -8.38 13.65
N SER A 83 5.52 -8.15 12.34
CA SER A 83 4.77 -7.08 11.67
C SER A 83 3.26 -7.27 11.82
N MET A 84 2.78 -8.50 11.61
CA MET A 84 1.35 -8.79 11.72
C MET A 84 0.80 -8.63 13.15
N LEU A 85 1.54 -9.12 14.16
CA LEU A 85 1.15 -8.92 15.55
C LEU A 85 1.15 -7.44 15.92
N GLY A 86 2.20 -6.72 15.51
CA GLY A 86 2.35 -5.28 15.75
C GLY A 86 1.33 -4.40 15.00
N MET A 87 0.62 -4.94 13.99
CA MET A 87 -0.55 -4.29 13.37
C MET A 87 -1.85 -4.68 14.07
N THR A 88 -2.00 -5.96 14.40
CA THR A 88 -3.21 -6.52 15.02
C THR A 88 -3.53 -5.87 16.37
N VAL A 89 -2.52 -5.74 17.24
CA VAL A 89 -2.69 -5.18 18.59
C VAL A 89 -3.17 -3.72 18.53
N PRO A 90 -2.53 -2.80 17.79
CA PRO A 90 -3.04 -1.44 17.66
C PRO A 90 -4.45 -1.35 17.08
N THR A 91 -4.78 -2.14 16.05
CA THR A 91 -6.12 -2.14 15.45
C THR A 91 -7.18 -2.53 16.47
N PHE A 92 -6.96 -3.63 17.17
CA PHE A 92 -7.87 -4.08 18.24
C PHE A 92 -8.01 -3.03 19.34
N THR A 93 -6.87 -2.45 19.78
CA THR A 93 -6.83 -1.41 20.81
C THR A 93 -7.62 -0.18 20.39
N MET A 94 -7.51 0.28 19.14
CA MET A 94 -8.27 1.46 18.66
C MET A 94 -9.78 1.27 18.74
N GLY A 95 -10.30 0.05 18.60
CA GLY A 95 -11.70 -0.26 18.83
C GLY A 95 -12.12 -0.17 20.30
N LEU A 96 -11.17 -0.22 21.25
CA LEU A 96 -11.43 -0.25 22.69
C LEU A 96 -11.09 1.06 23.42
N ILE A 97 -10.42 2.02 22.78
CA ILE A 97 -10.04 3.28 23.42
C ILE A 97 -11.31 4.00 23.92
N PRO A 98 -11.38 4.40 25.21
CA PRO A 98 -12.45 5.26 25.69
C PRO A 98 -12.46 6.62 25.01
N SER A 99 -13.59 7.32 25.05
CA SER A 99 -13.75 8.62 24.41
C SER A 99 -12.92 9.72 25.08
N TYR A 100 -12.80 10.87 24.42
CA TYR A 100 -12.18 12.05 25.03
C TYR A 100 -12.94 12.51 26.28
N GLU A 101 -14.26 12.31 26.33
CA GLU A 101 -15.08 12.65 27.50
C GLU A 101 -14.74 11.77 28.72
N ASP A 102 -14.31 10.53 28.50
CA ASP A 102 -13.99 9.57 29.58
C ASP A 102 -12.57 9.76 30.13
N ILE A 103 -11.56 9.89 29.24
CA ILE A 103 -10.13 9.87 29.61
C ILE A 103 -9.35 11.12 29.16
N GLY A 104 -10.04 12.13 28.64
CA GLY A 104 -9.43 13.42 28.25
C GLY A 104 -8.31 13.25 27.20
N ILE A 105 -7.21 13.97 27.42
CA ILE A 105 -6.06 14.02 26.49
C ILE A 105 -5.39 12.67 26.24
N TYR A 106 -5.61 11.69 27.11
CA TYR A 106 -5.05 10.35 26.92
C TYR A 106 -5.68 9.63 25.70
N ALA A 107 -6.92 9.94 25.34
CA ALA A 107 -7.57 9.34 24.19
C ALA A 107 -6.81 9.60 22.87
N PRO A 108 -6.55 10.84 22.45
CA PRO A 108 -5.77 11.10 21.25
C PRO A 108 -4.30 10.67 21.36
N ILE A 109 -3.69 10.71 22.55
CA ILE A 109 -2.31 10.24 22.74
C ILE A 109 -2.22 8.73 22.44
N ILE A 110 -3.11 7.92 23.01
CA ILE A 110 -3.13 6.48 22.76
C ILE A 110 -3.39 6.21 21.26
N LEU A 111 -4.32 6.94 20.65
CA LEU A 111 -4.63 6.83 19.22
C LEU A 111 -3.40 7.10 18.34
N VAL A 112 -2.64 8.17 18.63
CA VAL A 112 -1.40 8.51 17.93
C VAL A 112 -0.35 7.40 18.09
N ILE A 113 -0.15 6.89 19.32
CA ILE A 113 0.79 5.80 19.57
C ILE A 113 0.42 4.55 18.78
N MET A 114 -0.87 4.18 18.76
CA MET A 114 -1.34 3.03 17.98
C MET A 114 -1.09 3.22 16.48
N ARG A 115 -1.27 4.44 15.96
CA ARG A 115 -1.00 4.75 14.55
C ARG A 115 0.49 4.74 14.21
N LEU A 116 1.36 5.24 15.09
CA LEU A 116 2.81 5.15 14.92
C LEU A 116 3.27 3.67 14.85
N LEU A 117 2.75 2.83 15.74
CA LEU A 117 3.04 1.41 15.77
C LEU A 117 2.54 0.70 14.49
N GLN A 118 1.32 0.98 14.05
CA GLN A 118 0.81 0.43 12.78
C GLN A 118 1.67 0.85 11.60
N GLY A 119 1.98 2.15 11.47
CA GLY A 119 2.82 2.66 10.37
C GLY A 119 4.20 2.03 10.35
N LEU A 120 4.80 1.76 11.51
CA LEU A 120 6.07 1.05 11.63
C LEU A 120 5.94 -0.40 11.13
N CYS A 121 4.92 -1.12 11.61
CA CYS A 121 4.75 -2.55 11.35
C CYS A 121 4.36 -2.86 9.89
N ILE A 122 3.60 -1.99 9.26
CA ILE A 122 3.14 -2.15 7.87
C ILE A 122 4.29 -2.32 6.87
N SER A 123 5.45 -1.76 7.17
CA SER A 123 6.62 -1.77 6.29
C SER A 123 7.22 -3.16 6.08
N GLY A 124 6.90 -4.11 6.96
CA GLY A 124 7.33 -5.51 6.84
C GLY A 124 6.44 -6.36 5.96
N GLU A 125 5.21 -5.91 5.67
CA GLU A 125 4.19 -6.73 5.02
C GLU A 125 4.28 -6.72 3.50
N GLY A 126 3.76 -5.76 2.85
CA GLY A 126 3.54 -5.65 1.41
C GLY A 126 4.54 -6.41 0.52
N ALA A 127 5.67 -5.78 0.21
CA ALA A 127 6.72 -6.43 -0.57
C ALA A 127 7.35 -7.64 0.13
N GLY A 128 7.36 -7.67 1.47
CA GLY A 128 7.83 -8.80 2.28
C GLY A 128 7.03 -10.08 2.03
N ALA A 129 5.71 -9.98 1.93
CA ALA A 129 4.83 -11.09 1.59
C ALA A 129 5.09 -11.61 0.17
N ALA A 130 5.33 -10.70 -0.79
CA ALA A 130 5.70 -11.08 -2.16
C ALA A 130 7.05 -11.84 -2.19
N ILE A 131 8.07 -11.33 -1.50
CA ILE A 131 9.38 -12.01 -1.35
C ILE A 131 9.16 -13.40 -0.73
N PHE A 132 8.38 -13.49 0.34
CA PHE A 132 8.13 -14.75 1.05
C PHE A 132 7.49 -15.82 0.15
N ILE A 133 6.48 -15.47 -0.65
CA ILE A 133 5.83 -16.39 -1.59
C ILE A 133 6.79 -16.79 -2.71
N LEU A 134 7.50 -15.84 -3.32
CA LEU A 134 8.40 -16.10 -4.43
C LEU A 134 9.60 -16.96 -4.01
N GLU A 135 10.10 -16.80 -2.79
CA GLU A 135 11.17 -17.65 -2.24
C GLU A 135 10.71 -19.08 -1.89
N HIS A 136 9.40 -19.29 -1.63
CA HIS A 136 8.83 -20.61 -1.40
C HIS A 136 8.50 -21.36 -2.69
N HIS A 137 8.14 -20.65 -3.74
CA HIS A 137 7.56 -21.22 -4.95
C HIS A 137 8.26 -20.70 -6.22
N GLN A 138 9.45 -21.23 -6.50
CA GLN A 138 10.25 -20.85 -7.67
C GLN A 138 9.61 -21.24 -9.02
N ASN A 139 8.66 -22.17 -9.03
CA ASN A 139 7.98 -22.66 -10.24
C ASN A 139 6.73 -21.85 -10.62
N LEU A 140 6.33 -20.85 -9.85
CA LEU A 140 5.21 -19.98 -10.18
C LEU A 140 5.64 -18.91 -11.20
N ARG A 141 4.66 -18.34 -11.90
CA ARG A 141 4.87 -17.11 -12.70
C ARG A 141 5.14 -15.95 -11.74
N PRO A 142 6.38 -15.48 -11.60
CA PRO A 142 6.75 -14.59 -10.50
C PRO A 142 6.06 -13.23 -10.59
N GLY A 143 5.87 -12.69 -11.79
CA GLY A 143 5.20 -11.42 -11.99
C GLY A 143 3.69 -11.52 -11.70
N PHE A 144 3.02 -12.58 -12.20
CA PHE A 144 1.61 -12.82 -11.88
C PHE A 144 1.39 -12.96 -10.36
N THR A 145 2.27 -13.73 -9.70
CA THR A 145 2.19 -13.97 -8.25
C THR A 145 2.44 -12.68 -7.46
N ALA A 146 3.45 -11.89 -7.82
CA ALA A 146 3.74 -10.61 -7.20
C ALA A 146 2.57 -9.61 -7.39
N GLY A 147 1.98 -9.57 -8.59
CA GLY A 147 0.80 -8.77 -8.89
C GLY A 147 -0.43 -9.20 -8.09
N LEU A 148 -0.63 -10.50 -7.88
CA LEU A 148 -1.73 -11.03 -7.06
C LEU A 148 -1.55 -10.67 -5.58
N VAL A 149 -0.32 -10.73 -5.05
CA VAL A 149 0.01 -10.28 -3.70
C VAL A 149 -0.26 -8.78 -3.56
N HIS A 150 0.15 -7.97 -4.53
CA HIS A 150 -0.13 -6.53 -4.52
C HIS A 150 -1.63 -6.24 -4.64
N GLY A 151 -2.36 -6.96 -5.48
CA GLY A 151 -3.82 -6.85 -5.63
C GLY A 151 -4.59 -7.21 -4.35
N SER A 152 -4.06 -8.12 -3.52
CA SER A 152 -4.68 -8.47 -2.25
C SER A 152 -4.76 -7.29 -1.26
N ASN A 153 -3.89 -6.30 -1.41
CA ASN A 153 -3.97 -5.06 -0.65
C ASN A 153 -5.30 -4.33 -0.93
N ILE A 154 -5.69 -4.28 -2.20
CA ILE A 154 -6.96 -3.64 -2.59
C ILE A 154 -8.16 -4.43 -2.07
N ALA A 155 -8.07 -5.75 -1.96
CA ALA A 155 -9.15 -6.55 -1.36
C ALA A 155 -9.44 -6.11 0.08
N GLY A 156 -8.40 -5.77 0.87
CA GLY A 156 -8.56 -5.20 2.20
C GLY A 156 -9.33 -3.87 2.18
N THR A 157 -8.99 -2.98 1.24
CA THR A 157 -9.71 -1.71 1.04
C THR A 157 -11.19 -1.95 0.70
N LEU A 158 -11.48 -2.88 -0.22
CA LEU A 158 -12.87 -3.19 -0.61
C LEU A 158 -13.69 -3.72 0.57
N ILE A 159 -13.12 -4.66 1.35
CA ILE A 159 -13.78 -5.21 2.54
C ILE A 159 -14.07 -4.12 3.56
N ALA A 160 -13.11 -3.26 3.86
CA ALA A 160 -13.27 -2.16 4.82
C ALA A 160 -14.35 -1.17 4.39
N THR A 161 -14.36 -0.78 3.10
CA THR A 161 -15.36 0.14 2.55
C THR A 161 -16.75 -0.47 2.60
N LEU A 162 -16.91 -1.76 2.24
CA LEU A 162 -18.19 -2.46 2.34
C LEU A 162 -18.70 -2.53 3.79
N ILE A 163 -17.82 -2.82 4.75
CA ILE A 163 -18.16 -2.82 6.18
C ILE A 163 -18.57 -1.41 6.63
N GLY A 164 -17.86 -0.38 6.17
CA GLY A 164 -18.22 1.01 6.43
C GLY A 164 -19.64 1.34 5.94
N ILE A 165 -19.97 0.98 4.70
CA ILE A 165 -21.31 1.19 4.12
C ILE A 165 -22.37 0.43 4.93
N ILE A 166 -22.12 -0.82 5.29
CA ILE A 166 -23.06 -1.63 6.08
C ILE A 166 -23.32 -0.99 7.44
N ILE A 167 -22.26 -0.53 8.12
CA ILE A 167 -22.40 0.12 9.42
C ILE A 167 -23.17 1.43 9.29
N GLU A 168 -22.84 2.26 8.32
CA GLU A 168 -23.52 3.54 8.08
C GLU A 168 -25.00 3.36 7.73
N GLN A 169 -25.32 2.36 6.91
CA GLN A 169 -26.68 2.16 6.41
C GLN A 169 -27.59 1.46 7.42
N TYR A 170 -27.10 0.47 8.15
CA TYR A 170 -27.93 -0.39 9.00
C TYR A 170 -27.73 -0.15 10.51
N PHE A 171 -26.59 0.41 10.93
CA PHE A 171 -26.21 0.55 12.32
C PHE A 171 -25.89 1.99 12.72
N SER A 172 -26.26 2.99 11.91
CA SER A 172 -26.03 4.42 12.19
C SER A 172 -26.72 4.89 13.48
N HIS A 173 -27.77 4.20 13.93
CA HIS A 173 -28.47 4.48 15.20
C HIS A 173 -27.69 4.01 16.45
N ILE A 174 -26.56 3.31 16.29
CA ILE A 174 -25.71 2.82 17.37
C ILE A 174 -24.40 3.62 17.35
N ASP A 175 -24.21 4.52 18.29
CA ASP A 175 -23.08 5.46 18.33
C ASP A 175 -21.70 4.78 18.32
N PHE A 176 -21.60 3.56 18.88
CA PHE A 176 -20.35 2.82 18.94
C PHE A 176 -20.20 1.74 17.85
N ALA A 177 -21.10 1.64 16.88
CA ALA A 177 -21.08 0.59 15.87
C ALA A 177 -19.79 0.58 15.03
N TRP A 178 -19.18 1.74 14.78
CA TRP A 178 -17.91 1.85 14.07
C TRP A 178 -16.75 1.10 14.76
N ARG A 179 -16.81 0.92 16.09
CA ARG A 179 -15.80 0.18 16.85
C ARG A 179 -15.74 -1.29 16.46
N PHE A 180 -16.87 -1.89 16.06
CA PHE A 180 -16.91 -3.26 15.58
C PHE A 180 -16.06 -3.49 14.34
N ALA A 181 -15.90 -2.49 13.46
CA ALA A 181 -14.99 -2.59 12.31
C ALA A 181 -13.54 -2.79 12.76
N PHE A 182 -13.09 -2.06 13.79
CA PHE A 182 -11.74 -2.22 14.34
C PHE A 182 -11.57 -3.56 15.08
N LEU A 183 -12.56 -3.98 15.87
CA LEU A 183 -12.53 -5.27 16.56
C LEU A 183 -12.49 -6.42 15.55
N LEU A 184 -13.26 -6.34 14.46
CA LEU A 184 -13.24 -7.32 13.37
C LEU A 184 -11.84 -7.36 12.71
N GLY A 185 -11.22 -6.20 12.45
CA GLY A 185 -9.84 -6.09 11.96
C GLY A 185 -8.84 -6.79 12.89
N GLY A 186 -8.95 -6.55 14.19
CA GLY A 186 -8.15 -7.24 15.19
C GLY A 186 -8.34 -8.76 15.18
N PHE A 187 -9.59 -9.22 15.01
CA PHE A 187 -9.90 -10.66 14.91
C PHE A 187 -9.31 -11.30 13.64
N MET A 188 -9.45 -10.63 12.50
CA MET A 188 -8.84 -11.04 11.24
C MET A 188 -7.30 -11.10 11.36
N GLY A 189 -6.70 -10.14 12.10
CA GLY A 189 -5.28 -10.11 12.39
C GLY A 189 -4.80 -11.28 13.24
N LEU A 190 -5.53 -11.64 14.28
CA LEU A 190 -5.24 -12.83 15.09
C LEU A 190 -5.30 -14.12 14.27
N MET A 191 -6.29 -14.22 13.37
CA MET A 191 -6.41 -15.35 12.45
C MET A 191 -5.21 -15.43 11.49
N GLY A 192 -4.83 -14.30 10.88
CA GLY A 192 -3.65 -14.23 10.02
C GLY A 192 -2.35 -14.54 10.77
N PHE A 193 -2.17 -14.04 11.99
CA PHE A 193 -1.06 -14.37 12.88
C PHE A 193 -0.97 -15.88 13.13
N TYR A 194 -2.10 -16.52 13.47
CA TYR A 194 -2.17 -17.96 13.63
C TYR A 194 -1.75 -18.74 12.37
N LEU A 195 -2.20 -18.30 11.19
CA LEU A 195 -1.80 -18.91 9.92
C LEU A 195 -0.29 -18.80 9.70
N ARG A 196 0.35 -17.68 10.07
CA ARG A 196 1.79 -17.48 9.95
C ARG A 196 2.63 -18.33 10.90
N LEU A 197 2.11 -18.65 12.08
CA LEU A 197 2.77 -19.57 13.00
C LEU A 197 2.90 -20.99 12.42
N ARG A 198 2.01 -21.38 11.50
CA ARG A 198 1.98 -22.71 10.88
C ARG A 198 2.83 -22.84 9.61
N VAL A 199 3.38 -21.75 9.10
CA VAL A 199 4.20 -21.77 7.87
C VAL A 199 5.68 -21.87 8.25
N SER A 200 6.47 -22.61 7.47
CA SER A 200 7.92 -22.70 7.65
C SER A 200 8.65 -21.49 7.06
N GLU A 201 9.90 -21.28 7.48
CA GLU A 201 10.79 -20.28 6.89
C GLU A 201 11.13 -20.61 5.44
N THR A 202 11.46 -19.59 4.64
CA THR A 202 11.74 -19.74 3.21
C THR A 202 12.94 -20.65 2.94
N PRO A 203 12.91 -21.47 1.88
CA PRO A 203 14.04 -22.33 1.51
C PRO A 203 15.31 -21.53 1.24
N ILE A 204 15.18 -20.36 0.60
CA ILE A 204 16.31 -19.48 0.27
C ILE A 204 16.97 -18.97 1.56
N PHE A 205 16.21 -18.51 2.54
CA PHE A 205 16.77 -18.06 3.81
C PHE A 205 17.45 -19.19 4.57
N LYS A 206 16.86 -20.39 4.61
CA LYS A 206 17.49 -21.56 5.23
C LYS A 206 18.83 -21.90 4.59
N MET A 207 18.92 -21.83 3.28
CA MET A 207 20.18 -22.04 2.55
C MET A 207 21.24 -20.99 2.92
N LEU A 208 20.87 -19.70 2.93
CA LEU A 208 21.76 -18.61 3.33
C LEU A 208 22.25 -18.75 4.78
N ALA A 209 21.37 -19.12 5.68
CA ALA A 209 21.72 -19.34 7.10
C ALA A 209 22.69 -20.53 7.26
N HIS A 210 22.43 -21.61 6.55
CA HIS A 210 23.32 -22.79 6.57
C HIS A 210 24.70 -22.47 5.98
N GLN A 211 24.78 -21.67 4.93
CA GLN A 211 26.03 -21.21 4.32
C GLN A 211 26.71 -20.06 5.10
N LYS A 212 26.16 -19.62 6.22
CA LYS A 212 26.63 -18.45 7.03
C LYS A 212 26.78 -17.17 6.21
N LYS A 213 25.94 -17.00 5.17
CA LYS A 213 25.92 -15.82 4.31
C LYS A 213 24.94 -14.73 4.77
N THR A 214 24.29 -14.92 5.92
CA THR A 214 23.44 -13.86 6.50
C THR A 214 24.27 -12.67 6.94
N LEU A 215 23.85 -11.47 6.56
CA LEU A 215 24.57 -10.24 6.84
C LEU A 215 24.40 -9.82 8.31
N LYS A 216 25.49 -9.37 8.96
CA LYS A 216 25.44 -8.82 10.32
C LYS A 216 24.70 -7.47 10.38
N ALA A 217 24.90 -6.63 9.39
CA ALA A 217 24.28 -5.32 9.25
C ALA A 217 23.69 -5.15 7.83
N PRO A 218 22.55 -5.79 7.51
CA PRO A 218 21.99 -5.81 6.16
C PRO A 218 21.75 -4.41 5.60
N PHE A 219 21.13 -3.52 6.35
CA PHE A 219 20.80 -2.16 5.89
C PHE A 219 22.03 -1.34 5.51
N THR A 220 23.07 -1.33 6.36
CA THR A 220 24.32 -0.64 6.07
C THR A 220 25.02 -1.24 4.84
N ASN A 221 24.94 -2.56 4.68
CA ASN A 221 25.51 -3.24 3.51
C ASN A 221 24.77 -2.81 2.23
N VAL A 222 23.44 -2.83 2.23
CA VAL A 222 22.61 -2.43 1.06
C VAL A 222 22.93 -0.99 0.64
N ILE A 223 23.05 -0.06 1.58
CA ILE A 223 23.40 1.34 1.26
C ILE A 223 24.76 1.40 0.54
N LYS A 224 25.75 0.61 0.98
CA LYS A 224 27.10 0.64 0.41
C LYS A 224 27.18 -0.06 -0.95
N THR A 225 26.50 -1.19 -1.12
CA THR A 225 26.67 -2.06 -2.29
C THR A 225 25.55 -1.94 -3.31
N ALA A 226 24.33 -1.55 -2.92
CA ALA A 226 23.15 -1.57 -3.77
C ALA A 226 22.34 -0.25 -3.74
N TRP A 227 22.98 0.90 -3.49
CA TRP A 227 22.31 2.19 -3.40
C TRP A 227 21.55 2.57 -4.68
N LYS A 228 22.05 2.16 -5.87
CA LYS A 228 21.36 2.37 -7.16
C LYS A 228 20.06 1.57 -7.23
N ALA A 229 20.07 0.33 -6.76
CA ALA A 229 18.85 -0.48 -6.64
C ALA A 229 17.87 0.11 -5.63
N MET A 230 18.36 0.66 -4.50
CA MET A 230 17.54 1.38 -3.52
C MET A 230 16.90 2.62 -4.13
N PHE A 231 17.65 3.43 -4.86
CA PHE A 231 17.15 4.63 -5.54
C PHE A 231 16.09 4.29 -6.59
N LEU A 232 16.32 3.28 -7.42
CA LEU A 232 15.32 2.79 -8.37
C LEU A 232 14.05 2.28 -7.68
N THR A 233 14.20 1.55 -6.58
CA THR A 233 13.07 1.06 -5.78
C THR A 233 12.27 2.21 -5.17
N PHE A 234 12.93 3.25 -4.67
CA PHE A 234 12.30 4.48 -4.22
C PHE A 234 11.49 5.15 -5.35
N CYS A 235 12.07 5.30 -6.54
CA CYS A 235 11.39 5.89 -7.69
C CYS A 235 10.16 5.07 -8.14
N VAL A 236 10.26 3.73 -8.13
CA VAL A 236 9.11 2.86 -8.40
C VAL A 236 8.03 3.03 -7.34
N GLY A 237 8.42 3.05 -6.06
CA GLY A 237 7.50 3.30 -4.95
C GLY A 237 6.79 4.65 -5.08
N SER A 238 7.52 5.68 -5.53
CA SER A 238 6.98 7.03 -5.74
C SER A 238 5.92 7.07 -6.85
N VAL A 239 6.21 6.54 -8.03
CA VAL A 239 5.27 6.58 -9.15
C VAL A 239 4.10 5.60 -8.94
N ALA A 240 4.36 4.40 -8.44
CA ALA A 240 3.28 3.44 -8.20
C ALA A 240 2.31 3.95 -7.12
N SER A 241 2.82 4.54 -6.04
CA SER A 241 1.98 5.07 -4.97
C SER A 241 1.23 6.34 -5.36
N SER A 242 1.83 7.26 -6.15
CA SER A 242 1.13 8.46 -6.62
C SER A 242 -0.15 8.10 -7.39
N VAL A 243 -0.08 7.12 -8.28
CA VAL A 243 -1.24 6.65 -9.05
C VAL A 243 -2.21 5.83 -8.16
N LEU A 244 -1.68 4.89 -7.36
CA LEU A 244 -2.53 4.00 -6.57
C LEU A 244 -3.32 4.73 -5.48
N TYR A 245 -2.72 5.74 -4.81
CA TYR A 245 -3.45 6.52 -3.80
C TYR A 245 -4.47 7.48 -4.42
N LEU A 246 -4.25 7.91 -5.66
CA LEU A 246 -5.29 8.60 -6.42
C LEU A 246 -6.48 7.67 -6.67
N VAL A 247 -6.23 6.43 -7.12
CA VAL A 247 -7.26 5.41 -7.38
C VAL A 247 -8.06 5.03 -6.13
N LYS A 248 -7.39 4.75 -5.00
CA LYS A 248 -8.03 4.15 -3.81
C LYS A 248 -8.44 5.13 -2.73
N THR A 249 -8.03 6.40 -2.83
CA THR A 249 -8.31 7.39 -1.78
C THR A 249 -8.89 8.68 -2.37
N TYR A 250 -8.24 9.23 -3.41
CA TYR A 250 -8.64 10.52 -3.94
C TYR A 250 -9.94 10.48 -4.74
N ILE A 251 -10.31 9.35 -5.33
CA ILE A 251 -11.57 9.20 -6.09
C ILE A 251 -12.79 9.63 -5.25
N ASN A 252 -12.89 9.19 -4.00
CA ASN A 252 -13.99 9.61 -3.13
C ASN A 252 -13.98 11.12 -2.88
N VAL A 253 -12.81 11.68 -2.56
CA VAL A 253 -12.64 13.14 -2.36
C VAL A 253 -12.99 13.91 -3.63
N TYR A 254 -12.59 13.41 -4.79
CA TYR A 254 -12.84 14.03 -6.08
C TYR A 254 -14.34 14.11 -6.39
N TYR A 255 -15.04 13.00 -6.30
CA TYR A 255 -16.47 12.98 -6.62
C TYR A 255 -17.34 13.69 -5.59
N ASN A 256 -17.02 13.57 -4.31
CA ASN A 256 -17.78 14.20 -3.24
C ASN A 256 -17.47 15.70 -3.10
N ASN A 257 -16.19 16.08 -2.96
CA ASN A 257 -15.80 17.42 -2.58
C ASN A 257 -15.44 18.33 -3.77
N VAL A 258 -15.19 17.76 -4.96
CA VAL A 258 -14.83 18.54 -6.15
C VAL A 258 -16.00 18.58 -7.14
N LEU A 259 -16.65 17.46 -7.40
CA LEU A 259 -17.81 17.38 -8.31
C LEU A 259 -19.15 17.45 -7.59
N HIS A 260 -19.16 17.51 -6.23
CA HIS A 260 -20.35 17.63 -5.39
C HIS A 260 -21.41 16.55 -5.62
N LEU A 261 -20.98 15.29 -5.93
CA LEU A 261 -21.87 14.15 -5.98
C LEU A 261 -22.16 13.63 -4.57
N ASP A 262 -23.25 12.90 -4.42
CA ASP A 262 -23.60 12.26 -3.16
C ASP A 262 -22.51 11.24 -2.72
N ASN A 263 -22.34 11.08 -1.41
CA ASN A 263 -21.31 10.23 -0.84
C ASN A 263 -21.43 8.75 -1.29
N THR A 264 -22.66 8.26 -1.45
CA THR A 264 -22.90 6.89 -1.89
C THR A 264 -22.37 6.65 -3.31
N THR A 265 -22.66 7.55 -4.25
CA THR A 265 -22.13 7.49 -5.63
C THR A 265 -20.61 7.58 -5.64
N ALA A 266 -20.02 8.48 -4.85
CA ALA A 266 -18.58 8.62 -4.74
C ALA A 266 -17.91 7.32 -4.23
N LEU A 267 -18.51 6.67 -3.23
CA LEU A 267 -18.06 5.37 -2.71
C LEU A 267 -18.20 4.23 -3.73
N ILE A 268 -19.28 4.19 -4.50
CA ILE A 268 -19.49 3.20 -5.58
C ILE A 268 -18.39 3.36 -6.64
N TYR A 269 -18.07 4.58 -7.05
CA TYR A 269 -17.00 4.84 -8.01
C TYR A 269 -15.62 4.46 -7.47
N LEU A 270 -15.37 4.72 -6.18
CA LEU A 270 -14.15 4.25 -5.49
C LEU A 270 -14.04 2.72 -5.49
N LEU A 271 -15.14 2.02 -5.13
CA LEU A 271 -15.20 0.55 -5.14
C LEU A 271 -14.94 0.00 -6.54
N TYR A 272 -15.63 0.57 -7.55
CA TYR A 272 -15.47 0.15 -8.94
C TYR A 272 -14.04 0.30 -9.43
N THR A 273 -13.44 1.48 -9.26
CA THR A 273 -12.08 1.77 -9.71
C THR A 273 -11.05 0.88 -9.01
N SER A 274 -11.22 0.70 -7.69
CA SER A 274 -10.38 -0.19 -6.88
C SER A 274 -10.51 -1.65 -7.33
N PHE A 275 -11.72 -2.11 -7.63
CA PHE A 275 -11.96 -3.48 -8.12
C PHE A 275 -11.26 -3.72 -9.47
N ILE A 276 -11.32 -2.76 -10.40
CA ILE A 276 -10.58 -2.83 -11.67
C ILE A 276 -9.07 -2.90 -11.41
N ALA A 277 -8.53 -2.05 -10.52
CA ALA A 277 -7.11 -2.09 -10.17
C ALA A 277 -6.72 -3.45 -9.56
N MET A 278 -7.54 -4.02 -8.68
CA MET A 278 -7.29 -5.33 -8.07
C MET A 278 -7.16 -6.46 -9.09
N ILE A 279 -8.05 -6.50 -10.08
CA ILE A 279 -8.04 -7.53 -11.13
C ILE A 279 -6.89 -7.32 -12.10
N THR A 280 -6.60 -6.08 -12.47
CA THR A 280 -5.58 -5.78 -13.48
C THR A 280 -4.15 -5.94 -12.96
N MET A 281 -3.90 -5.81 -11.63
CA MET A 281 -2.57 -6.04 -11.05
C MET A 281 -1.97 -7.42 -11.38
N PRO A 282 -2.61 -8.55 -11.13
CA PRO A 282 -2.06 -9.84 -11.51
C PRO A 282 -1.94 -10.03 -13.04
N LEU A 283 -2.85 -9.45 -13.83
CA LEU A 283 -2.79 -9.54 -15.28
C LEU A 283 -1.54 -8.83 -15.83
N PHE A 284 -1.27 -7.60 -15.41
CA PHE A 284 -0.08 -6.87 -15.82
C PHE A 284 1.20 -7.41 -15.18
N GLY A 285 1.13 -7.96 -13.96
CA GLY A 285 2.21 -8.75 -13.39
C GLY A 285 2.55 -9.98 -14.24
N GLY A 286 1.54 -10.74 -14.68
CA GLY A 286 1.70 -11.85 -15.59
C GLY A 286 2.23 -11.45 -16.99
N LEU A 287 1.83 -10.28 -17.48
CA LEU A 287 2.38 -9.72 -18.71
C LEU A 287 3.88 -9.38 -18.56
N ALA A 288 4.30 -8.94 -17.36
CA ALA A 288 5.71 -8.72 -17.06
C ALA A 288 6.56 -10.00 -17.13
N ASP A 289 5.96 -11.19 -16.88
CA ASP A 289 6.63 -12.48 -17.06
C ASP A 289 6.91 -12.80 -18.54
N ILE A 290 6.08 -12.28 -19.46
CA ILE A 290 6.18 -12.53 -20.90
C ILE A 290 7.12 -11.53 -21.58
N ILE A 291 6.87 -10.23 -21.40
CA ILE A 291 7.59 -9.17 -22.11
C ILE A 291 8.85 -8.70 -21.38
N GLY A 292 8.99 -9.11 -20.13
CA GLY A 292 10.08 -8.73 -19.22
C GLY A 292 9.73 -7.57 -18.30
N LYS A 293 10.11 -7.73 -17.03
CA LYS A 293 9.77 -6.83 -15.91
C LYS A 293 10.22 -5.36 -16.11
N PHE A 294 11.40 -5.15 -16.70
CA PHE A 294 11.91 -3.80 -17.01
C PHE A 294 11.08 -3.12 -18.12
N LYS A 295 10.75 -3.84 -19.18
CA LYS A 295 9.91 -3.31 -20.26
C LYS A 295 8.50 -3.01 -19.75
N MET A 296 7.93 -3.92 -18.94
CA MET A 296 6.57 -3.75 -18.44
C MET A 296 6.41 -2.50 -17.58
N ILE A 297 7.30 -2.28 -16.61
CA ILE A 297 7.24 -1.08 -15.75
C ILE A 297 7.44 0.21 -16.57
N THR A 298 8.28 0.17 -17.62
CA THR A 298 8.48 1.30 -18.53
C THR A 298 7.21 1.59 -19.33
N TYR A 299 6.58 0.56 -19.94
CA TYR A 299 5.34 0.76 -20.71
C TYR A 299 4.18 1.19 -19.82
N ALA A 300 4.07 0.67 -18.61
CA ALA A 300 3.09 1.13 -17.64
C ALA A 300 3.27 2.63 -17.31
N SER A 301 4.51 3.08 -17.11
CA SER A 301 4.81 4.49 -16.82
C SER A 301 4.54 5.38 -18.04
N ILE A 302 4.82 4.93 -19.26
CA ILE A 302 4.45 5.66 -20.49
C ILE A 302 2.92 5.76 -20.60
N ALA A 303 2.20 4.67 -20.35
CA ALA A 303 0.74 4.68 -20.37
C ALA A 303 0.16 5.65 -19.34
N VAL A 304 0.69 5.68 -18.10
CA VAL A 304 0.29 6.66 -17.07
C VAL A 304 0.55 8.08 -17.57
N PHE A 305 1.74 8.38 -18.11
CA PHE A 305 2.09 9.71 -18.60
C PHE A 305 1.15 10.18 -19.72
N VAL A 306 0.86 9.33 -20.69
CA VAL A 306 0.06 9.69 -21.88
C VAL A 306 -1.43 9.73 -21.56
N LEU A 307 -1.95 8.77 -20.77
CA LEU A 307 -3.39 8.61 -20.56
C LEU A 307 -3.92 9.36 -19.33
N ALA A 308 -3.06 9.85 -18.42
CA ALA A 308 -3.53 10.52 -17.21
C ALA A 308 -4.40 11.74 -17.51
N LEU A 309 -3.92 12.63 -18.39
CA LEU A 309 -4.64 13.86 -18.71
C LEU A 309 -6.00 13.59 -19.39
N PRO A 310 -6.09 12.83 -20.50
CA PRO A 310 -7.37 12.55 -21.11
C PRO A 310 -8.33 11.79 -20.20
N THR A 311 -7.82 10.91 -19.34
CA THR A 311 -8.65 10.16 -18.38
C THR A 311 -9.28 11.08 -17.35
N LEU A 312 -8.48 11.91 -16.66
CA LEU A 312 -8.99 12.82 -15.64
C LEU A 312 -9.83 13.95 -16.23
N PHE A 313 -9.52 14.38 -17.46
CA PHE A 313 -10.39 15.31 -18.20
C PHE A 313 -11.75 14.68 -18.49
N SER A 314 -11.79 13.45 -19.00
CA SER A 314 -13.04 12.74 -19.25
C SER A 314 -13.84 12.46 -17.97
N MET A 315 -13.16 12.25 -16.81
CA MET A 315 -13.85 12.14 -15.51
C MET A 315 -14.59 13.42 -15.09
N SER A 316 -14.18 14.59 -15.56
CA SER A 316 -14.86 15.85 -15.25
C SER A 316 -16.08 16.13 -16.16
N LEU A 317 -16.27 15.35 -17.23
CA LEU A 317 -17.39 15.51 -18.12
C LEU A 317 -18.66 14.86 -17.55
N PRO A 318 -19.86 15.42 -17.83
CA PRO A 318 -21.11 14.78 -17.44
C PRO A 318 -21.36 13.51 -18.26
N GLY A 319 -22.00 12.52 -17.62
CA GLY A 319 -22.43 11.29 -18.27
C GLY A 319 -21.82 10.02 -17.66
N THR A 320 -22.67 9.08 -17.30
CA THR A 320 -22.30 7.85 -16.61
C THR A 320 -21.28 7.02 -17.38
N TRP A 321 -21.39 6.94 -18.70
CA TRP A 321 -20.44 6.18 -19.53
C TRP A 321 -19.06 6.80 -19.55
N CYS A 322 -18.95 8.15 -19.60
CA CYS A 322 -17.66 8.83 -19.48
C CYS A 322 -16.98 8.51 -18.16
N GLN A 323 -17.74 8.49 -17.06
CA GLN A 323 -17.24 8.14 -15.74
C GLN A 323 -16.74 6.69 -15.70
N ILE A 324 -17.57 5.73 -16.13
CA ILE A 324 -17.21 4.30 -16.11
C ILE A 324 -15.95 4.03 -16.95
N ILE A 325 -15.87 4.56 -18.17
CA ILE A 325 -14.71 4.37 -19.05
C ILE A 325 -13.47 4.96 -18.41
N SER A 326 -13.55 6.20 -17.91
CA SER A 326 -12.41 6.88 -17.27
C SER A 326 -11.93 6.16 -16.02
N LEU A 327 -12.85 5.70 -15.17
CA LEU A 327 -12.52 4.93 -13.96
C LEU A 327 -11.93 3.56 -14.31
N THR A 328 -12.39 2.93 -15.40
CA THR A 328 -11.79 1.67 -15.89
C THR A 328 -10.36 1.89 -16.35
N ILE A 329 -10.11 2.96 -17.12
CA ILE A 329 -8.76 3.32 -17.57
C ILE A 329 -7.87 3.64 -16.36
N LEU A 330 -8.34 4.49 -15.43
CA LEU A 330 -7.56 4.90 -14.26
C LEU A 330 -7.23 3.71 -13.35
N GLY A 331 -8.22 2.84 -13.07
CA GLY A 331 -8.00 1.59 -12.33
C GLY A 331 -6.99 0.67 -13.02
N SER A 332 -7.07 0.56 -14.36
CA SER A 332 -6.13 -0.24 -15.16
C SER A 332 -4.72 0.34 -15.16
N LEU A 333 -4.56 1.66 -15.19
CA LEU A 333 -3.26 2.33 -15.05
C LEU A 333 -2.64 2.07 -13.68
N GLY A 334 -3.45 2.19 -12.60
CA GLY A 334 -3.04 1.81 -11.25
C GLY A 334 -2.62 0.35 -11.15
N GLY A 335 -3.38 -0.54 -11.80
CA GLY A 335 -3.07 -1.96 -11.90
C GLY A 335 -1.80 -2.27 -12.69
N ALA A 336 -1.56 -1.59 -13.80
CA ALA A 336 -0.38 -1.81 -14.64
C ALA A 336 0.92 -1.41 -13.93
N ILE A 337 0.96 -0.22 -13.33
CA ILE A 337 2.15 0.26 -12.63
C ILE A 337 2.41 -0.55 -11.37
N SER A 338 1.38 -0.79 -10.54
CA SER A 338 1.51 -1.50 -9.27
C SER A 338 1.71 -3.00 -9.46
N GLY A 339 1.06 -3.63 -10.44
CA GLY A 339 1.21 -5.06 -10.74
C GLY A 339 2.61 -5.44 -11.22
N SER A 340 3.28 -4.54 -11.94
CA SER A 340 4.67 -4.74 -12.39
C SER A 340 5.71 -4.30 -11.35
N ALA A 341 5.34 -3.47 -10.37
CA ALA A 341 6.27 -2.88 -9.41
C ALA A 341 6.99 -3.93 -8.56
N TYR A 342 6.26 -4.83 -7.87
CA TYR A 342 6.87 -5.77 -6.92
C TYR A 342 7.87 -6.70 -7.59
N ILE A 343 7.53 -7.29 -8.75
CA ILE A 343 8.46 -8.19 -9.43
C ILE A 343 9.71 -7.45 -9.93
N PHE A 344 9.58 -6.20 -10.35
CA PHE A 344 10.72 -5.40 -10.77
C PHE A 344 11.63 -5.07 -9.59
N ILE A 345 11.11 -4.47 -8.50
CA ILE A 345 11.92 -4.07 -7.34
C ILE A 345 12.58 -5.25 -6.64
N ILE A 346 11.86 -6.39 -6.47
CA ILE A 346 12.41 -7.60 -5.85
C ILE A 346 13.59 -8.15 -6.65
N SER A 347 13.59 -7.98 -7.96
CA SER A 347 14.65 -8.45 -8.83
C SER A 347 15.89 -7.56 -8.91
N LEU A 348 15.90 -6.42 -8.22
CA LEU A 348 17.05 -5.53 -8.17
C LEU A 348 18.04 -5.89 -7.04
N PHE A 349 17.68 -6.81 -6.14
CA PHE A 349 18.48 -7.13 -4.97
C PHE A 349 18.83 -8.61 -4.89
N THR A 350 20.05 -8.89 -4.41
CA THR A 350 20.46 -10.25 -4.08
C THR A 350 19.68 -10.80 -2.88
N PRO A 351 19.57 -12.13 -2.73
CA PRO A 351 18.79 -12.74 -1.65
C PRO A 351 19.17 -12.29 -0.23
N GLU A 352 20.46 -11.96 0.01
CA GLU A 352 21.02 -11.59 1.32
C GLU A 352 20.55 -10.23 1.83
N GLN A 353 20.18 -9.32 0.92
CA GLN A 353 19.88 -7.91 1.21
C GLN A 353 18.52 -7.46 0.66
N LYS A 354 17.76 -8.41 0.11
CA LYS A 354 16.52 -8.15 -0.62
C LYS A 354 15.45 -7.51 0.25
N PHE A 355 15.28 -8.01 1.45
CA PHE A 355 14.24 -7.53 2.36
C PHE A 355 14.53 -6.11 2.84
N SER A 356 15.77 -5.83 3.29
CA SER A 356 16.20 -4.50 3.73
C SER A 356 16.12 -3.46 2.61
N GLY A 357 16.61 -3.81 1.41
CA GLY A 357 16.60 -2.91 0.27
C GLY A 357 15.20 -2.52 -0.18
N VAL A 358 14.32 -3.52 -0.32
CA VAL A 358 12.94 -3.29 -0.76
C VAL A 358 12.12 -2.59 0.32
N ALA A 359 12.14 -3.08 1.57
CA ALA A 359 11.29 -2.56 2.64
C ALA A 359 11.54 -1.07 2.93
N PHE A 360 12.80 -0.64 3.01
CA PHE A 360 13.11 0.77 3.24
C PHE A 360 12.75 1.64 2.03
N SER A 361 13.31 1.31 0.86
CA SER A 361 13.26 2.21 -0.29
C SER A 361 11.86 2.35 -0.87
N TYR A 362 11.10 1.24 -0.93
CA TYR A 362 9.73 1.27 -1.42
C TYR A 362 8.80 2.04 -0.48
N ASN A 363 8.92 1.80 0.84
CA ASN A 363 8.11 2.52 1.83
C ASN A 363 8.47 4.01 1.93
N LEU A 364 9.73 4.40 1.69
CA LEU A 364 10.10 5.80 1.58
C LEU A 364 9.37 6.48 0.40
N GLY A 365 9.31 5.83 -0.75
CA GLY A 365 8.55 6.32 -1.90
C GLY A 365 7.06 6.45 -1.61
N ILE A 366 6.46 5.45 -0.95
CA ILE A 366 5.06 5.48 -0.53
C ILE A 366 4.81 6.64 0.45
N ALA A 367 5.66 6.82 1.45
CA ALA A 367 5.49 7.86 2.47
C ALA A 367 5.51 9.25 1.84
N MET A 368 6.47 9.52 0.95
CA MET A 368 6.64 10.84 0.33
C MET A 368 5.60 11.14 -0.75
N PHE A 369 5.24 10.18 -1.59
CA PHE A 369 4.40 10.42 -2.77
C PHE A 369 2.99 9.82 -2.64
N GLY A 370 2.83 8.71 -1.94
CA GLY A 370 1.52 8.11 -1.70
C GLY A 370 0.72 8.88 -0.65
N GLY A 371 1.30 9.11 0.53
CA GLY A 371 0.64 9.83 1.61
C GLY A 371 0.26 11.27 1.26
N THR A 372 1.05 11.94 0.42
CA THR A 372 0.81 13.31 -0.03
C THR A 372 -0.08 13.43 -1.26
N SER A 373 -0.30 12.32 -1.99
CA SER A 373 -1.04 12.32 -3.28
C SER A 373 -2.44 12.95 -3.18
N PRO A 374 -3.30 12.63 -2.21
CA PRO A 374 -4.61 13.25 -2.10
C PRO A 374 -4.54 14.74 -1.80
N ILE A 375 -3.58 15.16 -0.95
CA ILE A 375 -3.40 16.56 -0.55
C ILE A 375 -2.93 17.39 -1.76
N ILE A 376 -1.89 16.92 -2.47
CA ILE A 376 -1.35 17.60 -3.65
C ILE A 376 -2.42 17.67 -4.75
N SER A 377 -3.17 16.59 -4.97
CA SER A 377 -4.24 16.53 -5.96
C SER A 377 -5.33 17.56 -5.66
N ARG A 378 -5.77 17.66 -4.40
CA ARG A 378 -6.76 18.65 -3.99
C ARG A 378 -6.24 20.08 -4.13
N TRP A 379 -5.03 20.34 -3.66
CA TRP A 379 -4.37 21.63 -3.75
C TRP A 379 -4.24 22.10 -5.22
N LEU A 380 -3.85 21.20 -6.14
CA LEU A 380 -3.77 21.53 -7.56
C LEU A 380 -5.12 21.95 -8.13
N VAL A 381 -6.21 21.27 -7.79
CA VAL A 381 -7.56 21.67 -8.22
C VAL A 381 -7.91 23.06 -7.71
N GLU A 382 -7.64 23.36 -6.42
CA GLU A 382 -7.94 24.67 -5.81
C GLU A 382 -7.12 25.81 -6.41
N GLN A 383 -5.83 25.58 -6.70
CA GLN A 383 -4.97 26.62 -7.26
C GLN A 383 -5.20 26.88 -8.74
N THR A 384 -5.56 25.84 -9.51
CA THR A 384 -5.72 25.97 -10.95
C THR A 384 -7.15 26.15 -11.40
N ASN A 385 -8.14 25.86 -10.56
CA ASN A 385 -9.55 25.73 -10.89
C ASN A 385 -9.84 24.71 -12.02
N LEU A 386 -8.92 23.75 -12.24
CA LEU A 386 -9.04 22.70 -13.23
C LEU A 386 -9.36 21.37 -12.55
N PHE A 387 -10.52 20.80 -12.83
CA PHE A 387 -10.94 19.52 -12.24
C PHE A 387 -10.00 18.35 -12.56
N TYR A 388 -9.30 18.42 -13.70
CA TYR A 388 -8.34 17.40 -14.12
C TYR A 388 -6.90 17.67 -13.68
N ALA A 389 -6.64 18.71 -12.89
CA ALA A 389 -5.29 19.08 -12.42
C ALA A 389 -4.50 17.95 -11.70
N PRO A 390 -5.12 16.98 -11.01
CA PRO A 390 -4.39 15.85 -10.45
C PRO A 390 -3.63 15.01 -11.49
N ALA A 391 -4.00 15.09 -12.78
CA ALA A 391 -3.24 14.48 -13.87
C ALA A 391 -1.81 14.98 -13.91
N PHE A 392 -1.58 16.27 -13.69
CA PHE A 392 -0.24 16.85 -13.75
C PHE A 392 0.69 16.26 -12.69
N TYR A 393 0.16 15.92 -11.50
CA TYR A 393 0.96 15.26 -10.45
C TYR A 393 1.44 13.87 -10.89
N ILE A 394 0.53 13.01 -11.37
CA ILE A 394 0.93 11.66 -11.79
C ILE A 394 1.72 11.66 -13.11
N MET A 395 1.50 12.62 -13.99
CA MET A 395 2.34 12.83 -15.18
C MET A 395 3.77 13.25 -14.79
N THR A 396 3.92 14.17 -13.84
CA THR A 396 5.23 14.62 -13.36
C THR A 396 6.01 13.48 -12.72
N THR A 397 5.39 12.71 -11.81
CA THR A 397 6.04 11.55 -11.19
C THR A 397 6.44 10.50 -12.22
N SER A 398 5.58 10.24 -13.21
CA SER A 398 5.86 9.29 -14.30
C SER A 398 6.95 9.80 -15.24
N SER A 399 6.97 11.07 -15.62
CA SER A 399 8.00 11.65 -16.50
C SER A 399 9.38 11.64 -15.85
N VAL A 400 9.45 12.00 -14.56
CA VAL A 400 10.71 11.93 -13.78
C VAL A 400 11.22 10.49 -13.72
N PHE A 401 10.33 9.54 -13.47
CA PHE A 401 10.70 8.12 -13.44
C PHE A 401 11.17 7.61 -14.80
N LEU A 402 10.50 7.98 -15.89
CA LEU A 402 10.92 7.62 -17.25
C LEU A 402 12.29 8.22 -17.62
N LEU A 403 12.57 9.45 -17.20
CA LEU A 403 13.88 10.07 -17.36
C LEU A 403 14.97 9.29 -16.61
N ILE A 404 14.70 8.93 -15.35
CA ILE A 404 15.62 8.13 -14.53
C ILE A 404 15.88 6.76 -15.16
N ILE A 405 14.84 6.06 -15.61
CA ILE A 405 14.97 4.78 -16.33
C ILE A 405 15.81 4.93 -17.60
N TYR A 406 15.60 6.00 -18.35
CA TYR A 406 16.37 6.26 -19.57
C TYR A 406 17.86 6.47 -19.28
N ILE A 407 18.19 7.30 -18.28
CA ILE A 407 19.57 7.57 -17.86
C ILE A 407 20.23 6.28 -17.32
N MET A 408 19.53 5.54 -16.46
CA MET A 408 20.09 4.36 -15.79
C MET A 408 19.88 3.03 -16.56
N ARG A 409 19.44 3.05 -17.80
CA ARG A 409 19.07 1.86 -18.58
C ARG A 409 20.16 0.78 -18.67
N HIS A 410 21.42 1.19 -18.78
CA HIS A 410 22.55 0.27 -18.85
C HIS A 410 22.83 -0.38 -17.50
N GLU A 411 22.79 0.40 -16.43
CA GLU A 411 22.97 -0.08 -15.07
C GLU A 411 21.84 -1.02 -14.62
N ILE A 412 20.58 -0.69 -14.94
CA ILE A 412 19.43 -1.56 -14.66
C ILE A 412 19.64 -2.93 -15.32
N ARG A 413 20.07 -2.95 -16.59
CA ARG A 413 20.35 -4.22 -17.28
C ARG A 413 21.49 -5.01 -16.66
N SER A 414 22.55 -4.32 -16.18
CA SER A 414 23.66 -4.95 -15.46
C SER A 414 23.20 -5.56 -14.15
N ILE A 415 22.49 -4.78 -13.31
CA ILE A 415 21.94 -5.25 -12.03
C ILE A 415 21.05 -6.47 -12.23
N LEU A 416 20.13 -6.42 -13.22
CA LEU A 416 19.21 -7.53 -13.49
C LEU A 416 19.93 -8.80 -13.99
N LYS A 417 21.10 -8.67 -14.64
CA LYS A 417 21.92 -9.81 -15.03
C LYS A 417 22.67 -10.39 -13.84
N GLU A 418 23.29 -9.54 -13.01
CA GLU A 418 24.04 -9.96 -11.82
C GLU A 418 23.17 -10.68 -10.78
N VAL A 419 21.95 -10.24 -10.59
CA VAL A 419 21.01 -10.85 -9.63
C VAL A 419 20.36 -12.13 -10.16
N ALA A 420 20.34 -12.34 -11.49
CA ALA A 420 19.78 -13.54 -12.11
C ALA A 420 20.68 -14.78 -11.99
N TYR A 421 21.95 -14.62 -11.58
CA TYR A 421 22.91 -15.68 -11.28
C TYR A 421 23.02 -15.86 -9.75
#